data_0bd521b12d7a1040ef7168520de5a878
#
_entry.id   0bd521b12d7a1040ef7168520de5a878
#
_cell.length_a   1.000
_cell.length_b   1.000
_cell.length_c   1.000
_cell.angle_alpha   90.00
_cell.angle_beta   90.00
_cell.angle_gamma   90.00
#
_symmetry.space_group_name_H-M   'P 1'
#
loop_
_entity.id
_entity.type
_entity.pdbx_description
1 polymer ?
#
loop_
_entity_poly.entity_id
_entity_poly.type
_entity_poly.pdbx_seq_one_letter_code
_entity_poly.pdbx_strand_id
1 'polypeptide(L)'
;PAPGTTTAEPAPSRLTSDPSNRPPAQGSGSCQVAYRTVAQWQGGFLADLVVTNGDAPVDTWSLSFSFGSEDQKLVHGWNGRFTQAGTALTVGNMTWNGSLPARGTARVGLVALQQGDNSEPTGFALNGTACNASTADPAAPPATPGSSAPPAAPAEDPTTGVPGTATPDPTSTRAEGPKLPCDTYAAGGTPCVAAYGTVRALSASYGGPLYQVQRDSDHQLLDIKPAEAGGYADAAPQEPFCAGTKCVITKLYDQTTNHNDLPISWGGYWKGPGPNGSDVGADAMALPVSVAGHKAYGVMVTSGVGYRVDKTKGVAVGAEPEGMYMVTSSDKTSPWCCFDFGNAQTTHTADGPAIMDAIYWGTACWFKDCVGEGPWVQADLEFGMFHNADGSNKDPKNPGVTYPFVSAWLKNDGVTNFTLKYGNANEGPLTVPYSGPLPKGYSPMKKQGSVLLGTGGDNSQLGVGEFFEGAMTSGYPSDVTENAVQANITSAGFGKS
;
A
#
# COMPACT_ATOMS: atom_id res chain seq x y z
N PRO A 1 -24.21 -51.97 85.06
CA PRO A 1 -23.38 -51.39 84.08
C PRO A 1 -23.76 -51.96 82.72
N ALA A 2 -24.25 -51.12 81.87
CA ALA A 2 -24.75 -51.44 80.52
C ALA A 2 -23.66 -51.30 79.48
N PRO A 3 -23.65 -52.07 78.42
CA PRO A 3 -22.69 -51.99 77.35
C PRO A 3 -23.01 -50.89 76.35
N GLY A 4 -21.96 -50.28 75.85
CA GLY A 4 -22.03 -49.21 74.87
C GLY A 4 -22.39 -49.69 73.46
N THR A 5 -23.29 -48.96 72.78
CA THR A 5 -23.65 -49.12 71.39
C THR A 5 -22.72 -48.34 70.50
N THR A 6 -21.99 -49.01 69.63
CA THR A 6 -21.25 -48.50 68.54
C THR A 6 -22.20 -48.21 67.38
N THR A 7 -22.35 -46.96 67.04
CA THR A 7 -23.05 -46.50 65.78
C THR A 7 -22.09 -46.62 64.61
N ALA A 8 -22.46 -47.41 63.61
CA ALA A 8 -21.78 -47.51 62.32
C ALA A 8 -22.07 -46.28 61.44
N GLU A 9 -21.01 -45.73 60.88
CA GLU A 9 -21.01 -44.65 59.89
C GLU A 9 -21.56 -45.17 58.54
N PRO A 10 -22.51 -44.48 57.86
CA PRO A 10 -22.96 -44.93 56.56
C PRO A 10 -21.95 -44.59 55.45
N ALA A 11 -21.69 -45.56 54.59
CA ALA A 11 -20.86 -45.46 53.42
C ALA A 11 -21.34 -44.38 52.44
N PRO A 12 -20.44 -43.69 51.70
CA PRO A 12 -20.81 -42.65 50.76
C PRO A 12 -21.59 -43.24 49.58
N SER A 13 -22.76 -42.69 49.31
CA SER A 13 -23.60 -42.99 48.14
C SER A 13 -22.89 -42.61 46.85
N ARG A 14 -22.74 -43.54 45.92
CA ARG A 14 -22.36 -43.27 44.53
C ARG A 14 -23.43 -42.35 43.92
N LEU A 15 -23.01 -41.14 43.55
CA LEU A 15 -23.77 -40.27 42.66
C LEU A 15 -23.77 -40.93 41.28
N THR A 16 -24.92 -41.44 40.90
CA THR A 16 -25.26 -41.79 39.53
C THR A 16 -25.34 -40.49 38.75
N SER A 17 -24.41 -40.27 37.86
CA SER A 17 -24.45 -39.15 36.89
C SER A 17 -25.67 -39.33 35.98
N ASP A 18 -26.60 -38.39 36.07
CA ASP A 18 -27.73 -38.24 35.16
C ASP A 18 -27.20 -38.03 33.73
N PRO A 19 -27.58 -38.87 32.74
CA PRO A 19 -27.13 -38.72 31.38
C PRO A 19 -27.74 -37.54 30.63
N SER A 20 -28.63 -36.76 31.26
CA SER A 20 -29.35 -35.65 30.62
C SER A 20 -28.60 -34.30 30.66
N ASN A 21 -27.41 -34.20 31.29
CA ASN A 21 -26.64 -32.94 31.39
C ASN A 21 -25.28 -33.01 30.71
N ARG A 22 -25.19 -33.75 29.61
CA ARG A 22 -24.04 -33.68 28.70
C ARG A 22 -24.25 -32.50 27.77
N PRO A 23 -23.28 -31.55 27.65
CA PRO A 23 -23.35 -30.56 26.60
C PRO A 23 -23.54 -31.27 25.25
N PRO A 24 -24.35 -30.74 24.33
CA PRO A 24 -24.57 -31.39 23.06
C PRO A 24 -23.19 -31.63 22.41
N ALA A 25 -22.96 -32.87 21.98
CA ALA A 25 -21.77 -33.23 21.23
C ALA A 25 -21.69 -32.28 20.04
N GLN A 26 -20.54 -31.57 19.90
CA GLN A 26 -20.27 -30.75 18.75
C GLN A 26 -20.43 -31.62 17.50
N GLY A 27 -21.47 -31.35 16.69
CA GLY A 27 -21.75 -32.12 15.50
C GLY A 27 -20.56 -32.03 14.53
N SER A 28 -20.00 -33.18 14.19
CA SER A 28 -19.06 -33.32 13.10
C SER A 28 -19.77 -32.87 11.82
N GLY A 29 -19.49 -31.64 11.33
CA GLY A 29 -20.09 -31.13 10.09
C GLY A 29 -20.48 -29.65 10.11
N SER A 30 -20.41 -28.97 11.24
CA SER A 30 -20.70 -27.54 11.33
C SER A 30 -19.53 -26.67 10.81
N CYS A 31 -19.88 -25.53 10.18
CA CYS A 31 -18.90 -24.51 9.82
C CYS A 31 -18.13 -23.98 11.04
N GLN A 32 -16.96 -23.37 10.80
CA GLN A 32 -16.16 -22.70 11.82
C GLN A 32 -15.87 -21.27 11.38
N VAL A 33 -15.80 -20.35 12.34
CA VAL A 33 -15.37 -18.97 12.11
C VAL A 33 -14.30 -18.62 13.13
N ALA A 34 -13.11 -18.30 12.63
CA ALA A 34 -12.05 -17.69 13.43
C ALA A 34 -12.15 -16.17 13.26
N TYR A 35 -12.44 -15.47 14.33
CA TYR A 35 -12.44 -14.01 14.39
C TYR A 35 -11.20 -13.52 15.13
N ARG A 36 -10.58 -12.47 14.63
CA ARG A 36 -9.44 -11.84 15.27
C ARG A 36 -9.47 -10.33 15.07
N THR A 37 -9.37 -9.57 16.16
CA THR A 37 -9.02 -8.16 16.07
C THR A 37 -7.53 -8.05 15.74
N VAL A 38 -7.22 -7.60 14.53
CA VAL A 38 -5.85 -7.48 14.00
C VAL A 38 -5.17 -6.25 14.56
N ALA A 39 -5.92 -5.14 14.60
CA ALA A 39 -5.48 -3.87 15.17
C ALA A 39 -6.66 -3.18 15.85
N GLN A 40 -6.35 -2.41 16.89
CA GLN A 40 -7.32 -1.60 17.59
C GLN A 40 -6.69 -0.26 17.96
N TRP A 41 -7.48 0.80 17.81
CA TRP A 41 -7.08 2.17 18.14
C TRP A 41 -8.23 2.90 18.82
N GLN A 42 -7.96 4.10 19.31
CA GLN A 42 -9.02 4.90 19.92
C GLN A 42 -10.08 5.25 18.89
N GLY A 43 -11.24 4.64 19.02
CA GLY A 43 -12.43 4.90 18.19
C GLY A 43 -12.61 3.95 17.01
N GLY A 44 -11.83 2.88 16.87
CA GLY A 44 -12.03 1.89 15.82
C GLY A 44 -11.15 0.65 15.95
N PHE A 45 -11.42 -0.32 15.10
CA PHE A 45 -10.64 -1.56 15.01
C PHE A 45 -10.68 -2.15 13.61
N LEU A 46 -9.67 -2.94 13.32
CA LEU A 46 -9.57 -3.81 12.15
C LEU A 46 -9.75 -5.25 12.61
N ALA A 47 -10.60 -5.98 11.96
CA ALA A 47 -10.80 -7.40 12.24
C ALA A 47 -10.73 -8.25 10.99
N ASP A 48 -10.26 -9.47 11.18
CA ASP A 48 -10.11 -10.51 10.19
C ASP A 48 -10.95 -11.73 10.60
N LEU A 49 -11.65 -12.31 9.63
CA LEU A 49 -12.50 -13.48 9.83
C LEU A 49 -12.12 -14.55 8.80
N VAL A 50 -11.82 -15.75 9.28
CA VAL A 50 -11.68 -16.93 8.43
C VAL A 50 -12.88 -17.83 8.64
N VAL A 51 -13.67 -17.99 7.58
CA VAL A 51 -14.85 -18.84 7.55
C VAL A 51 -14.44 -20.17 6.94
N THR A 52 -14.60 -21.27 7.66
CA THR A 52 -14.40 -22.64 7.17
C THR A 52 -15.77 -23.28 6.94
N ASN A 53 -16.03 -23.69 5.71
CA ASN A 53 -17.27 -24.37 5.34
C ASN A 53 -17.41 -25.73 6.06
N GLY A 54 -18.63 -26.25 6.15
CA GLY A 54 -18.92 -27.59 6.64
C GLY A 54 -18.52 -28.72 5.66
N ASP A 55 -19.09 -29.88 5.84
CA ASP A 55 -18.75 -31.10 5.06
C ASP A 55 -19.36 -31.15 3.66
N ALA A 56 -20.26 -30.24 3.31
CA ALA A 56 -20.87 -30.12 1.99
C ALA A 56 -20.37 -28.87 1.25
N PRO A 57 -20.07 -28.95 -0.07
CA PRO A 57 -19.71 -27.75 -0.83
C PRO A 57 -20.90 -26.80 -0.96
N VAL A 58 -20.61 -25.49 -1.09
CA VAL A 58 -21.61 -24.46 -1.38
C VAL A 58 -21.15 -23.61 -2.57
N ASP A 59 -22.08 -23.20 -3.42
CA ASP A 59 -21.78 -22.33 -4.57
C ASP A 59 -21.89 -20.84 -4.24
N THR A 60 -22.60 -20.55 -3.15
CA THR A 60 -22.74 -19.18 -2.60
C THR A 60 -22.74 -19.25 -1.09
N TRP A 61 -22.23 -18.22 -0.44
CA TRP A 61 -22.25 -18.16 1.02
C TRP A 61 -22.65 -16.78 1.52
N SER A 62 -23.26 -16.77 2.69
CA SER A 62 -23.60 -15.60 3.47
C SER A 62 -23.26 -15.87 4.92
N LEU A 63 -22.34 -15.11 5.49
CA LEU A 63 -22.01 -15.14 6.91
C LEU A 63 -22.80 -14.07 7.62
N SER A 64 -23.46 -14.42 8.72
CA SER A 64 -24.10 -13.46 9.64
C SER A 64 -23.49 -13.56 11.02
N PHE A 65 -23.42 -12.43 11.73
CA PHE A 65 -22.98 -12.32 13.11
C PHE A 65 -23.45 -11.00 13.72
N SER A 66 -23.28 -10.80 15.01
CA SER A 66 -23.62 -9.56 15.68
C SER A 66 -22.40 -8.98 16.37
N PHE A 67 -22.15 -7.68 16.19
CA PHE A 67 -21.21 -6.95 17.03
C PHE A 67 -21.62 -7.00 18.50
N GLY A 68 -20.66 -6.93 19.39
CA GLY A 68 -20.89 -6.99 20.83
C GLY A 68 -21.48 -5.69 21.41
N SER A 69 -21.45 -4.59 20.66
CA SER A 69 -21.98 -3.29 21.08
C SER A 69 -22.64 -2.54 19.92
N GLU A 70 -23.69 -1.77 20.24
CA GLU A 70 -24.31 -0.84 19.27
C GLU A 70 -23.38 0.30 18.85
N ASP A 71 -22.32 0.56 19.60
CA ASP A 71 -21.32 1.56 19.27
C ASP A 71 -20.32 1.09 18.20
N GLN A 72 -20.31 -0.21 17.90
CA GLN A 72 -19.51 -0.76 16.82
C GLN A 72 -20.22 -0.54 15.48
N LYS A 73 -19.63 0.27 14.61
CA LYS A 73 -20.18 0.65 13.31
C LYS A 73 -19.23 0.27 12.20
N LEU A 74 -19.70 -0.55 11.29
CA LEU A 74 -18.95 -0.89 10.08
C LEU A 74 -18.63 0.38 9.28
N VAL A 75 -17.36 0.56 8.98
CA VAL A 75 -16.86 1.60 8.08
C VAL A 75 -16.67 1.04 6.69
N HIS A 76 -15.97 -0.08 6.64
CA HIS A 76 -15.61 -0.75 5.40
C HIS A 76 -15.40 -2.25 5.66
N GLY A 77 -15.67 -3.06 4.67
CA GLY A 77 -15.36 -4.48 4.70
C GLY A 77 -14.83 -4.94 3.35
N TRP A 78 -13.96 -5.93 3.37
CA TRP A 78 -13.36 -6.50 2.16
C TRP A 78 -13.55 -8.02 2.12
N ASN A 79 -13.42 -8.61 0.93
CA ASN A 79 -13.69 -10.03 0.62
C ASN A 79 -15.15 -10.45 0.73
N GLY A 80 -16.06 -9.52 1.01
CA GLY A 80 -17.47 -9.79 1.09
C GLY A 80 -18.30 -8.54 0.90
N ARG A 81 -19.59 -8.71 0.63
CA ARG A 81 -20.57 -7.62 0.59
C ARG A 81 -21.15 -7.46 1.97
N PHE A 82 -20.66 -6.48 2.68
CA PHE A 82 -21.06 -6.21 4.06
C PHE A 82 -22.31 -5.34 4.12
N THR A 83 -23.23 -5.70 5.00
CA THR A 83 -24.34 -4.85 5.42
C THR A 83 -24.49 -4.90 6.93
N GLN A 84 -24.84 -3.77 7.54
CA GLN A 84 -25.09 -3.67 8.98
C GLN A 84 -26.48 -3.12 9.26
N ALA A 85 -27.21 -3.73 10.19
CA ALA A 85 -28.47 -3.25 10.72
C ALA A 85 -28.44 -3.37 12.26
N GLY A 86 -28.32 -2.24 12.96
CA GLY A 86 -28.05 -2.24 14.40
C GLY A 86 -26.70 -2.88 14.71
N THR A 87 -26.68 -3.93 15.53
CA THR A 87 -25.49 -4.76 15.78
C THR A 87 -25.30 -5.89 14.77
N ALA A 88 -26.36 -6.28 14.04
CA ALA A 88 -26.32 -7.40 13.12
C ALA A 88 -25.56 -7.05 11.84
N LEU A 89 -24.59 -7.89 11.47
CA LEU A 89 -23.86 -7.83 10.22
C LEU A 89 -24.20 -9.04 9.35
N THR A 90 -24.26 -8.79 8.05
CA THR A 90 -24.31 -9.85 7.03
C THR A 90 -23.22 -9.60 6.01
N VAL A 91 -22.49 -10.66 5.67
CA VAL A 91 -21.40 -10.65 4.70
C VAL A 91 -21.71 -11.67 3.60
N GLY A 92 -22.17 -11.20 2.46
CA GLY A 92 -22.35 -12.07 1.28
C GLY A 92 -21.04 -12.25 0.51
N ASN A 93 -20.90 -13.37 -0.20
CA ASN A 93 -19.75 -13.60 -1.05
C ASN A 93 -19.66 -12.60 -2.20
N MET A 94 -18.46 -12.43 -2.72
CA MET A 94 -18.18 -11.78 -4.01
C MET A 94 -18.35 -12.79 -5.15
N THR A 95 -18.41 -12.32 -6.39
CA THR A 95 -18.58 -13.18 -7.57
C THR A 95 -17.46 -14.21 -7.76
N TRP A 96 -16.29 -13.94 -7.22
CA TRP A 96 -15.08 -14.76 -7.40
C TRP A 96 -14.79 -15.71 -6.23
N ASN A 97 -15.42 -15.54 -5.05
CA ASN A 97 -15.21 -16.38 -3.87
C ASN A 97 -16.49 -17.08 -3.38
N GLY A 98 -17.50 -17.19 -4.23
CA GLY A 98 -18.79 -17.78 -3.84
C GLY A 98 -18.74 -19.28 -3.60
N SER A 99 -17.98 -20.00 -4.40
CA SER A 99 -17.87 -21.45 -4.27
C SER A 99 -16.86 -21.84 -3.19
N LEU A 100 -17.33 -22.54 -2.16
CA LEU A 100 -16.49 -23.13 -1.13
C LEU A 100 -16.67 -24.66 -1.16
N PRO A 101 -15.59 -25.42 -1.43
CA PRO A 101 -15.65 -26.86 -1.29
C PRO A 101 -15.94 -27.29 0.15
N ALA A 102 -16.21 -28.55 0.37
CA ALA A 102 -16.26 -29.13 1.71
C ALA A 102 -14.97 -28.79 2.46
N ARG A 103 -15.07 -28.22 3.64
CA ARG A 103 -13.96 -27.73 4.46
C ARG A 103 -13.14 -26.59 3.83
N GLY A 104 -13.60 -26.03 2.71
CA GLY A 104 -13.00 -24.87 2.08
C GLY A 104 -13.14 -23.62 2.94
N THR A 105 -12.23 -22.66 2.73
CA THR A 105 -12.18 -21.44 3.53
C THR A 105 -12.45 -20.21 2.69
N ALA A 106 -13.11 -19.21 3.30
CA ALA A 106 -13.14 -17.83 2.82
C ALA A 106 -12.58 -16.92 3.91
N ARG A 107 -11.81 -15.93 3.50
CA ARG A 107 -11.28 -14.90 4.42
C ARG A 107 -11.92 -13.58 4.09
N VAL A 108 -12.46 -12.91 5.10
CA VAL A 108 -13.06 -11.58 5.00
C VAL A 108 -12.49 -10.69 6.10
N GLY A 109 -12.51 -9.40 5.89
CA GLY A 109 -12.09 -8.48 6.94
C GLY A 109 -12.93 -7.23 6.96
N LEU A 110 -12.83 -6.46 8.03
CA LEU A 110 -13.57 -5.22 8.21
C LEU A 110 -12.81 -4.20 9.04
N VAL A 111 -13.09 -2.94 8.78
CA VAL A 111 -12.80 -1.82 9.65
C VAL A 111 -14.12 -1.35 10.23
N ALA A 112 -14.15 -1.17 11.55
CA ALA A 112 -15.31 -0.64 12.23
C ALA A 112 -14.91 0.44 13.24
N LEU A 113 -15.82 1.40 13.44
CA LEU A 113 -15.73 2.35 14.54
C LEU A 113 -16.18 1.68 15.81
N GLN A 114 -15.66 2.16 16.94
CA GLN A 114 -16.15 1.81 18.27
C GLN A 114 -16.02 3.00 19.22
N GLN A 115 -16.92 3.09 20.19
CA GLN A 115 -16.80 3.98 21.33
C GLN A 115 -16.90 3.10 22.59
N GLY A 116 -15.81 3.02 23.37
CA GLY A 116 -15.75 2.14 24.53
C GLY A 116 -15.03 0.81 24.25
N ASP A 117 -15.48 -0.27 24.89
CA ASP A 117 -14.86 -1.57 24.77
C ASP A 117 -15.15 -2.25 23.42
N ASN A 118 -14.11 -2.85 22.83
CA ASN A 118 -14.26 -3.65 21.62
C ASN A 118 -14.68 -5.09 21.97
N SER A 119 -15.96 -5.26 22.28
CA SER A 119 -16.51 -6.57 22.58
C SER A 119 -16.49 -7.46 21.34
N GLU A 120 -16.09 -8.71 21.50
CA GLU A 120 -16.05 -9.68 20.41
C GLU A 120 -17.44 -9.95 19.83
N PRO A 121 -17.55 -10.14 18.51
CA PRO A 121 -18.82 -10.49 17.88
C PRO A 121 -19.27 -11.91 18.25
N THR A 122 -20.57 -12.10 18.17
CA THR A 122 -21.22 -13.38 18.54
C THR A 122 -22.24 -13.81 17.48
N GLY A 123 -22.72 -15.04 17.58
CA GLY A 123 -23.82 -15.52 16.75
C GLY A 123 -23.45 -15.80 15.30
N PHE A 124 -22.24 -16.26 15.05
CA PHE A 124 -21.79 -16.60 13.70
C PHE A 124 -22.63 -17.71 13.07
N ALA A 125 -23.15 -17.47 11.87
CA ALA A 125 -23.88 -18.46 11.08
C ALA A 125 -23.54 -18.33 9.59
N LEU A 126 -23.26 -19.45 8.95
CA LEU A 126 -23.01 -19.56 7.51
C LEU A 126 -24.26 -20.12 6.83
N ASN A 127 -24.83 -19.37 5.88
CA ASN A 127 -26.09 -19.72 5.21
C ASN A 127 -27.21 -20.09 6.19
N GLY A 128 -27.29 -19.39 7.35
CA GLY A 128 -28.28 -19.64 8.40
C GLY A 128 -27.93 -20.81 9.33
N THR A 129 -26.90 -21.57 9.09
CA THR A 129 -26.42 -22.65 9.98
C THR A 129 -25.40 -22.11 10.97
N ALA A 130 -25.64 -22.30 12.27
CA ALA A 130 -24.72 -21.82 13.31
C ALA A 130 -23.31 -22.42 13.15
N CYS A 131 -22.31 -21.59 13.24
CA CYS A 131 -20.89 -21.96 13.17
C CYS A 131 -20.27 -21.98 14.57
N ASN A 132 -19.28 -22.82 14.75
CA ASN A 132 -18.43 -22.76 15.93
C ASN A 132 -17.49 -21.55 15.82
N ALA A 133 -17.51 -20.69 16.83
CA ALA A 133 -16.54 -19.60 16.93
C ALA A 133 -15.22 -20.11 17.51
N SER A 134 -14.09 -19.66 16.96
CA SER A 134 -12.74 -19.93 17.48
C SER A 134 -11.98 -18.62 17.57
N THR A 135 -11.34 -18.39 18.71
CA THR A 135 -10.36 -17.30 18.90
C THR A 135 -8.93 -17.73 18.56
N ALA A 136 -8.75 -18.97 18.07
CA ALA A 136 -7.45 -19.47 17.67
C ALA A 136 -6.95 -18.75 16.43
N ASP A 137 -5.66 -18.40 16.46
CA ASP A 137 -4.94 -17.83 15.33
C ASP A 137 -5.10 -18.77 14.12
N PRO A 138 -5.65 -18.34 12.98
CA PRO A 138 -5.68 -19.19 11.80
C PRO A 138 -4.25 -19.47 11.41
N ALA A 139 -3.85 -20.73 11.48
CA ALA A 139 -2.50 -21.18 11.18
C ALA A 139 -2.04 -20.61 9.84
N ALA A 140 -0.86 -20.04 9.81
CA ALA A 140 -0.16 -19.69 8.58
C ALA A 140 -0.12 -20.93 7.66
N PRO A 141 -0.18 -20.77 6.32
CA PRO A 141 -0.05 -21.89 5.41
C PRO A 141 1.21 -22.70 5.74
N PRO A 142 1.19 -24.05 5.64
CA PRO A 142 2.33 -24.85 5.97
C PRO A 142 3.52 -24.42 5.12
N ALA A 143 4.63 -24.09 5.78
CA ALA A 143 5.89 -23.78 5.15
C ALA A 143 6.32 -24.94 4.26
N THR A 144 6.59 -24.68 3.01
CA THR A 144 7.20 -25.64 2.08
C THR A 144 8.56 -26.05 2.62
N PRO A 145 8.94 -27.32 2.63
CA PRO A 145 10.21 -27.77 3.17
C PRO A 145 11.39 -27.13 2.44
N GLY A 146 12.34 -26.68 3.21
CA GLY A 146 13.44 -25.83 2.84
C GLY A 146 14.28 -26.29 1.66
N SER A 147 14.66 -25.33 0.88
CA SER A 147 15.85 -25.38 0.04
C SER A 147 17.04 -24.98 0.91
N SER A 148 17.99 -25.90 1.06
CA SER A 148 19.22 -25.73 1.80
C SER A 148 20.08 -24.64 1.17
N ALA A 149 20.60 -23.74 2.00
CA ALA A 149 21.57 -22.72 1.63
C ALA A 149 22.86 -23.34 1.06
N PRO A 150 23.50 -22.69 0.05
CA PRO A 150 24.84 -23.08 -0.39
C PRO A 150 25.89 -22.67 0.65
N PRO A 151 27.01 -23.41 0.76
CA PRO A 151 28.05 -23.10 1.74
C PRO A 151 28.83 -21.83 1.37
N ALA A 152 29.26 -21.11 2.39
CA ALA A 152 30.06 -19.91 2.30
C ALA A 152 31.42 -20.19 1.65
N ALA A 153 31.86 -19.30 0.73
CA ALA A 153 33.16 -19.31 0.14
C ALA A 153 34.22 -18.74 1.12
N PRO A 154 35.47 -19.21 1.08
CA PRO A 154 36.53 -18.80 2.01
C PRO A 154 37.00 -17.36 1.77
N ALA A 155 37.34 -16.70 2.86
CA ALA A 155 37.96 -15.38 2.85
C ALA A 155 39.37 -15.43 2.26
N GLU A 156 39.69 -14.53 1.30
CA GLU A 156 41.04 -14.30 0.83
C GLU A 156 41.68 -13.11 1.56
N ASP A 157 42.93 -13.30 1.92
CA ASP A 157 43.83 -12.43 2.68
C ASP A 157 44.31 -11.23 1.83
N PRO A 158 44.47 -10.01 2.36
CA PRO A 158 44.85 -8.85 1.59
C PRO A 158 46.34 -8.76 1.35
N THR A 159 46.80 -8.84 0.10
CA THR A 159 48.15 -8.50 -0.27
C THR A 159 48.25 -7.03 -0.66
N THR A 160 49.17 -6.37 0.00
CA THR A 160 49.61 -5.00 -0.16
C THR A 160 50.17 -4.72 -1.56
N GLY A 161 49.60 -3.72 -2.25
CA GLY A 161 50.15 -3.12 -3.48
C GLY A 161 50.22 -1.60 -3.35
N VAL A 162 51.42 -1.05 -3.45
CA VAL A 162 51.74 0.37 -3.35
C VAL A 162 51.20 1.16 -4.56
N PRO A 163 50.61 2.37 -4.40
CA PRO A 163 50.05 3.13 -5.52
C PRO A 163 51.13 3.89 -6.30
N GLY A 164 51.12 3.70 -7.61
CA GLY A 164 51.81 4.58 -8.54
C GLY A 164 51.07 5.92 -8.69
N THR A 165 51.75 7.00 -8.47
CA THR A 165 51.33 8.38 -8.72
C THR A 165 51.08 8.61 -10.19
N ALA A 166 49.79 8.72 -10.60
CA ALA A 166 49.41 9.29 -11.86
C ALA A 166 49.03 10.76 -11.65
N THR A 167 49.76 11.63 -12.35
CA THR A 167 49.55 13.06 -12.43
C THR A 167 48.19 13.34 -13.11
N PRO A 168 47.33 14.25 -12.60
CA PRO A 168 46.08 14.60 -13.28
C PRO A 168 46.36 15.48 -14.51
N ASP A 169 45.83 15.08 -15.64
CA ASP A 169 45.74 15.90 -16.84
C ASP A 169 44.66 17.00 -16.65
N PRO A 170 45.02 18.30 -16.78
CA PRO A 170 44.07 19.39 -16.58
C PRO A 170 43.44 19.79 -17.90
N THR A 171 42.47 19.01 -18.41
CA THR A 171 41.61 19.52 -19.49
C THR A 171 40.38 18.62 -19.69
N SER A 172 39.32 18.92 -18.96
CA SER A 172 37.92 18.92 -19.44
C SER A 172 37.01 19.38 -18.31
N THR A 173 36.93 20.64 -18.03
CA THR A 173 35.78 21.23 -17.35
C THR A 173 34.63 21.29 -18.34
N ARG A 174 34.03 20.13 -18.62
CA ARG A 174 32.62 20.11 -19.08
C ARG A 174 31.83 20.65 -17.90
N ALA A 175 31.21 21.82 -18.05
CA ALA A 175 30.28 22.34 -17.05
C ALA A 175 29.31 21.22 -16.73
N GLU A 176 29.30 20.75 -15.47
CA GLU A 176 28.31 19.82 -15.00
C GLU A 176 26.96 20.52 -15.24
N GLY A 177 26.11 19.93 -16.09
CA GLY A 177 24.75 20.39 -16.30
C GLY A 177 23.98 20.34 -14.97
N PRO A 178 22.82 20.99 -14.87
CA PRO A 178 22.06 21.00 -13.65
C PRO A 178 21.78 19.56 -13.20
N LYS A 179 22.12 19.25 -11.94
CA LYS A 179 21.83 17.92 -11.35
C LYS A 179 20.32 17.77 -11.21
N LEU A 180 19.75 16.80 -11.91
CA LEU A 180 18.34 16.43 -11.78
C LEU A 180 18.12 15.52 -10.55
N PRO A 181 16.88 15.21 -10.18
CA PRO A 181 16.60 14.45 -8.97
C PRO A 181 17.42 13.17 -8.81
N CYS A 182 17.47 12.30 -9.82
CA CYS A 182 18.21 11.04 -9.72
C CYS A 182 19.74 11.22 -9.76
N ASP A 183 20.25 12.26 -10.43
CA ASP A 183 21.68 12.59 -10.36
C ASP A 183 22.05 13.07 -8.94
N THR A 184 21.15 13.80 -8.29
CA THR A 184 21.33 14.28 -6.91
C THR A 184 21.29 13.12 -5.92
N TYR A 185 20.34 12.20 -6.06
CA TYR A 185 20.28 10.99 -5.22
C TYR A 185 21.51 10.11 -5.41
N ALA A 186 21.96 9.90 -6.64
CA ALA A 186 23.18 9.13 -6.93
C ALA A 186 24.42 9.78 -6.29
N ALA A 187 24.57 11.10 -6.40
CA ALA A 187 25.65 11.84 -5.73
C ALA A 187 25.56 11.75 -4.20
N GLY A 188 24.36 11.61 -3.64
CA GLY A 188 24.09 11.41 -2.22
C GLY A 188 24.27 9.97 -1.72
N GLY A 189 24.66 9.03 -2.58
CA GLY A 189 24.88 7.63 -2.23
C GLY A 189 23.60 6.78 -2.12
N THR A 190 22.47 7.31 -2.54
CA THR A 190 21.16 6.62 -2.54
C THR A 190 20.53 6.72 -3.94
N PRO A 191 21.09 6.02 -4.97
CA PRO A 191 20.64 6.16 -6.34
C PRO A 191 19.18 5.78 -6.53
N CYS A 192 18.50 6.38 -7.53
CA CYS A 192 17.18 5.97 -7.95
C CYS A 192 17.19 4.52 -8.45
N VAL A 193 16.19 3.76 -8.01
CA VAL A 193 15.94 2.39 -8.49
C VAL A 193 14.70 2.30 -9.35
N ALA A 194 13.80 3.28 -9.25
CA ALA A 194 12.67 3.52 -10.13
C ALA A 194 12.44 5.04 -10.22
N ALA A 195 12.18 5.56 -11.40
CA ALA A 195 11.98 6.99 -11.62
C ALA A 195 11.02 7.23 -12.78
N TYR A 196 9.93 7.93 -12.48
CA TYR A 196 8.85 8.20 -13.44
C TYR A 196 8.57 9.70 -13.51
N GLY A 197 8.42 10.21 -14.72
CA GLY A 197 8.06 11.59 -14.92
C GLY A 197 7.36 11.73 -16.26
N THR A 198 6.18 12.32 -16.27
CA THR A 198 5.47 12.61 -17.51
C THR A 198 5.75 14.00 -18.04
N VAL A 199 6.38 14.85 -17.23
CA VAL A 199 6.62 16.27 -17.52
C VAL A 199 8.08 16.58 -17.86
N ARG A 200 9.02 15.75 -17.39
CA ARG A 200 10.46 15.92 -17.64
C ARG A 200 11.27 14.65 -17.37
N ALA A 201 12.51 14.67 -17.80
CA ALA A 201 13.51 13.71 -17.36
C ALA A 201 13.94 13.98 -15.90
N LEU A 202 14.29 12.92 -15.16
CA LEU A 202 14.76 12.96 -13.78
C LEU A 202 16.27 12.68 -13.64
N SER A 203 16.95 12.41 -14.76
CA SER A 203 18.40 12.33 -14.87
C SER A 203 18.87 13.12 -16.09
N ALA A 204 19.96 13.85 -15.96
CA ALA A 204 20.51 14.71 -17.03
C ALA A 204 20.90 13.94 -18.30
N SER A 205 21.23 12.65 -18.17
CA SER A 205 21.57 11.78 -19.30
C SER A 205 20.38 11.08 -19.95
N TYR A 206 19.17 11.16 -19.36
CA TYR A 206 18.01 10.41 -19.85
C TYR A 206 17.38 11.07 -21.08
N GLY A 207 17.34 10.35 -22.19
CA GLY A 207 16.68 10.75 -23.44
C GLY A 207 15.68 9.70 -23.97
N GLY A 208 15.37 8.69 -23.15
CA GLY A 208 14.38 7.66 -23.46
C GLY A 208 12.93 8.16 -23.34
N PRO A 209 11.92 7.31 -23.63
CA PRO A 209 10.53 7.69 -23.50
C PRO A 209 10.14 7.89 -22.04
N LEU A 210 9.27 8.88 -21.80
CA LEU A 210 8.72 9.19 -20.48
C LEU A 210 7.44 8.37 -20.21
N TYR A 211 6.54 8.36 -21.18
CA TYR A 211 5.30 7.58 -21.11
C TYR A 211 4.79 7.22 -22.50
N GLN A 212 3.90 6.24 -22.57
CA GLN A 212 3.27 5.77 -23.79
C GLN A 212 1.78 6.09 -23.79
N VAL A 213 1.30 6.56 -24.92
CA VAL A 213 -0.12 6.87 -25.17
C VAL A 213 -0.66 5.91 -26.21
N GLN A 214 -1.87 5.40 -26.00
CA GLN A 214 -2.64 4.64 -26.99
C GLN A 214 -3.90 5.40 -27.37
N ARG A 215 -4.19 5.53 -28.65
CA ARG A 215 -5.46 6.07 -29.12
C ARG A 215 -6.49 4.94 -29.37
N ASP A 216 -7.74 5.23 -29.03
CA ASP A 216 -8.80 4.23 -29.00
C ASP A 216 -9.29 3.85 -30.42
N SER A 217 -9.19 4.76 -31.39
CA SER A 217 -9.74 4.58 -32.74
C SER A 217 -9.10 3.44 -33.54
N ASP A 218 -7.82 3.15 -33.34
CA ASP A 218 -7.03 2.15 -34.09
C ASP A 218 -5.95 1.44 -33.26
N HIS A 219 -5.92 1.71 -31.96
CA HIS A 219 -4.97 1.14 -30.98
C HIS A 219 -3.50 1.45 -31.27
N GLN A 220 -3.21 2.47 -32.08
CA GLN A 220 -1.84 2.90 -32.32
C GLN A 220 -1.23 3.47 -31.04
N LEU A 221 0.08 3.29 -30.91
CA LEU A 221 0.89 3.71 -29.77
C LEU A 221 1.78 4.91 -30.16
N LEU A 222 1.98 5.82 -29.22
CA LEU A 222 2.90 6.93 -29.32
C LEU A 222 3.71 7.05 -28.04
N ASP A 223 5.03 7.01 -28.14
CA ASP A 223 5.91 7.28 -27.01
C ASP A 223 6.23 8.78 -26.95
N ILE A 224 5.98 9.38 -25.78
CA ILE A 224 6.36 10.77 -25.49
C ILE A 224 7.73 10.76 -24.83
N LYS A 225 8.65 11.55 -25.38
CA LYS A 225 10.05 11.65 -24.93
C LYS A 225 10.36 13.07 -24.43
N PRO A 226 11.45 13.28 -23.71
CA PRO A 226 11.94 14.63 -23.51
C PRO A 226 12.44 15.21 -24.84
N ALA A 227 12.32 16.52 -25.00
CA ALA A 227 12.77 17.24 -26.22
C ALA A 227 14.29 17.09 -26.46
N GLU A 228 15.05 16.94 -25.38
CA GLU A 228 16.47 16.64 -25.36
C GLU A 228 16.80 15.81 -24.10
N ALA A 229 17.98 15.19 -24.06
CA ALA A 229 18.39 14.43 -22.88
C ALA A 229 18.42 15.35 -21.64
N GLY A 230 17.75 14.90 -20.56
CA GLY A 230 17.60 15.67 -19.33
C GLY A 230 16.58 16.81 -19.42
N GLY A 231 15.86 16.93 -20.53
CA GLY A 231 14.92 18.01 -20.81
C GLY A 231 13.49 17.75 -20.36
N TYR A 232 12.62 18.69 -20.70
CA TYR A 232 11.19 18.61 -20.49
C TYR A 232 10.50 17.77 -21.58
N ALA A 233 9.32 17.24 -21.29
CA ALA A 233 8.55 16.43 -22.23
C ALA A 233 8.25 17.21 -23.53
N ASP A 234 8.48 16.58 -24.67
CA ASP A 234 7.95 17.02 -25.96
C ASP A 234 6.53 16.45 -26.13
N ALA A 235 5.54 17.17 -25.62
CA ALA A 235 4.13 16.79 -25.71
C ALA A 235 3.46 17.25 -27.02
N ALA A 236 4.14 17.97 -27.90
CA ALA A 236 3.57 18.49 -29.15
C ALA A 236 2.99 17.39 -30.06
N PRO A 237 3.60 16.20 -30.21
CA PRO A 237 3.00 15.11 -31.02
C PRO A 237 1.71 14.51 -30.44
N GLN A 238 1.45 14.65 -29.13
CA GLN A 238 0.30 14.00 -28.47
C GLN A 238 -1.03 14.59 -28.90
N GLU A 239 -1.13 15.91 -29.05
CA GLU A 239 -2.39 16.58 -29.40
C GLU A 239 -2.92 16.14 -30.76
N PRO A 240 -2.17 16.21 -31.88
CA PRO A 240 -2.65 15.73 -33.15
C PRO A 240 -2.87 14.21 -33.18
N PHE A 241 -2.07 13.44 -32.42
CA PHE A 241 -2.26 12.00 -32.30
C PHE A 241 -3.58 11.62 -31.64
N CYS A 242 -4.02 12.37 -30.63
CA CYS A 242 -5.26 12.15 -29.88
C CYS A 242 -6.47 12.93 -30.46
N ALA A 243 -6.29 13.70 -31.53
CA ALA A 243 -7.36 14.50 -32.07
C ALA A 243 -8.54 13.67 -32.61
N GLY A 244 -9.74 13.93 -32.10
CA GLY A 244 -10.98 13.25 -32.53
C GLY A 244 -11.17 11.83 -31.98
N THR A 245 -10.30 11.38 -31.05
CA THR A 245 -10.41 10.09 -30.39
C THR A 245 -10.02 10.20 -28.92
N LYS A 246 -10.36 9.19 -28.11
CA LYS A 246 -9.82 9.07 -26.77
C LYS A 246 -8.39 8.53 -26.83
N CYS A 247 -7.58 8.99 -25.90
CA CYS A 247 -6.25 8.46 -25.67
C CYS A 247 -6.07 8.12 -24.18
N VAL A 248 -5.37 7.03 -23.92
CA VAL A 248 -5.01 6.64 -22.55
C VAL A 248 -3.51 6.46 -22.43
N ILE A 249 -2.97 6.78 -21.27
CA ILE A 249 -1.59 6.45 -20.92
C ILE A 249 -1.56 4.96 -20.61
N THR A 250 -0.82 4.17 -21.40
CA THR A 250 -0.72 2.71 -21.22
C THR A 250 0.46 2.29 -20.37
N LYS A 251 1.47 3.16 -20.25
CA LYS A 251 2.70 2.85 -19.53
C LYS A 251 3.43 4.13 -19.13
N LEU A 252 4.04 4.13 -17.95
CA LEU A 252 5.09 5.07 -17.59
C LEU A 252 6.43 4.33 -17.67
N TYR A 253 7.41 4.93 -18.33
CA TYR A 253 8.73 4.33 -18.45
C TYR A 253 9.59 4.67 -17.24
N ASP A 254 10.27 3.66 -16.71
CA ASP A 254 11.30 3.86 -15.70
C ASP A 254 12.55 4.47 -16.34
N GLN A 255 12.92 5.64 -15.87
CA GLN A 255 14.07 6.40 -16.38
C GLN A 255 15.42 5.88 -15.86
N THR A 256 15.41 4.86 -14.99
CA THR A 256 16.64 4.20 -14.52
C THR A 256 17.07 3.07 -15.45
N THR A 257 18.26 2.53 -15.22
CA THR A 257 18.77 1.37 -15.96
C THR A 257 18.09 0.04 -15.54
N ASN A 258 17.22 0.07 -14.52
CA ASN A 258 16.50 -1.10 -14.02
C ASN A 258 15.32 -1.49 -14.92
N HIS A 259 14.73 -0.51 -15.63
CA HIS A 259 13.57 -0.69 -16.51
C HIS A 259 12.36 -1.28 -15.77
N ASN A 260 12.07 -0.74 -14.59
CA ASN A 260 10.87 -1.06 -13.81
C ASN A 260 9.65 -0.30 -14.36
N ASP A 261 9.36 -0.44 -15.65
CA ASP A 261 8.25 0.26 -16.31
C ASP A 261 6.92 -0.05 -15.62
N LEU A 262 6.05 0.95 -15.50
CA LEU A 262 4.72 0.81 -14.91
C LEU A 262 3.64 0.66 -16.01
N PRO A 263 3.23 -0.56 -16.37
CA PRO A 263 2.04 -0.79 -17.18
C PRO A 263 0.76 -0.54 -16.35
N ILE A 264 -0.39 -0.51 -17.01
CA ILE A 264 -1.69 -0.52 -16.34
C ILE A 264 -1.74 -1.74 -15.40
N SER A 265 -2.19 -1.51 -14.15
CA SER A 265 -2.30 -2.57 -13.14
C SER A 265 -3.29 -3.65 -13.56
N TRP A 266 -2.92 -4.92 -13.45
CA TRP A 266 -3.91 -5.99 -13.52
C TRP A 266 -4.60 -6.14 -12.16
N GLY A 267 -5.88 -6.46 -12.18
CA GLY A 267 -6.66 -6.55 -10.96
C GLY A 267 -6.05 -7.46 -9.92
N GLY A 268 -6.14 -7.01 -8.69
CA GLY A 268 -5.73 -7.73 -7.49
C GLY A 268 -6.93 -8.33 -6.78
N TYR A 269 -6.91 -8.19 -5.48
CA TYR A 269 -8.06 -8.36 -4.63
C TYR A 269 -9.24 -7.53 -5.13
N TRP A 270 -9.03 -6.23 -5.33
CA TRP A 270 -9.98 -5.38 -6.03
C TRP A 270 -9.81 -5.52 -7.54
N LYS A 271 -10.96 -5.55 -8.23
CA LYS A 271 -11.02 -5.63 -9.69
C LYS A 271 -11.33 -4.26 -10.25
N GLY A 272 -10.49 -3.84 -11.18
CA GLY A 272 -10.70 -2.62 -11.94
C GLY A 272 -11.76 -2.77 -13.03
N PRO A 273 -12.11 -1.67 -13.71
CA PRO A 273 -13.12 -1.66 -14.77
C PRO A 273 -12.61 -2.19 -16.11
N GLY A 274 -11.34 -2.47 -16.25
CA GLY A 274 -10.73 -2.92 -17.49
C GLY A 274 -10.92 -4.42 -17.78
N PRO A 275 -10.42 -4.91 -18.90
CA PRO A 275 -10.53 -6.31 -19.28
C PRO A 275 -9.95 -7.25 -18.21
N ASN A 276 -10.64 -8.35 -17.94
CA ASN A 276 -10.26 -9.35 -16.92
C ASN A 276 -10.11 -8.78 -15.50
N GLY A 277 -10.71 -7.62 -15.23
CA GLY A 277 -10.63 -6.95 -13.93
C GLY A 277 -9.32 -6.17 -13.71
N SER A 278 -8.58 -5.87 -14.77
CA SER A 278 -7.49 -4.90 -14.71
C SER A 278 -8.03 -3.49 -14.46
N ASP A 279 -7.15 -2.59 -14.04
CA ASP A 279 -7.45 -1.17 -14.09
C ASP A 279 -7.48 -0.67 -15.55
N VAL A 280 -7.72 0.60 -15.74
CA VAL A 280 -7.62 1.27 -17.04
C VAL A 280 -6.54 2.34 -17.00
N GLY A 281 -6.06 2.74 -18.17
CA GLY A 281 -5.10 3.84 -18.29
C GLY A 281 -5.76 5.20 -18.05
N ALA A 282 -5.02 6.13 -17.49
CA ALA A 282 -5.45 7.52 -17.33
C ALA A 282 -5.72 8.15 -18.69
N ASP A 283 -6.72 9.03 -18.76
CA ASP A 283 -6.95 9.86 -19.94
C ASP A 283 -5.73 10.75 -20.18
N ALA A 284 -5.07 10.54 -21.33
CA ALA A 284 -3.82 11.20 -21.66
C ALA A 284 -3.95 12.72 -21.86
N MET A 285 -5.17 13.21 -22.07
CA MET A 285 -5.46 14.63 -22.34
C MET A 285 -6.08 15.36 -21.13
N ALA A 286 -6.37 14.63 -20.02
CA ALA A 286 -7.16 15.18 -18.91
C ALA A 286 -6.39 16.15 -18.01
N LEU A 287 -5.05 16.08 -18.00
CA LEU A 287 -4.23 16.85 -17.05
C LEU A 287 -3.13 17.65 -17.79
N PRO A 288 -3.49 18.68 -18.57
CA PRO A 288 -2.49 19.57 -19.14
C PRO A 288 -1.82 20.42 -18.05
N VAL A 289 -0.51 20.58 -18.14
CA VAL A 289 0.32 21.33 -17.19
C VAL A 289 1.42 22.07 -17.93
N SER A 290 1.89 23.17 -17.36
CA SER A 290 3.09 23.86 -17.81
C SER A 290 4.23 23.65 -16.83
N VAL A 291 5.42 23.26 -17.29
CA VAL A 291 6.62 23.13 -16.46
C VAL A 291 7.75 23.91 -17.12
N ALA A 292 8.29 24.92 -16.45
CA ALA A 292 9.23 25.90 -17.02
C ALA A 292 8.71 26.53 -18.34
N GLY A 293 7.41 26.71 -18.51
CA GLY A 293 6.81 27.22 -19.74
C GLY A 293 6.62 26.16 -20.84
N HIS A 294 7.08 24.93 -20.66
CA HIS A 294 6.84 23.83 -21.60
C HIS A 294 5.49 23.18 -21.29
N LYS A 295 4.65 23.00 -22.32
CA LYS A 295 3.40 22.25 -22.19
C LYS A 295 3.70 20.76 -22.04
N ALA A 296 3.07 20.13 -21.04
CA ALA A 296 3.18 18.71 -20.77
C ALA A 296 1.80 18.19 -20.28
N TYR A 297 1.73 16.89 -19.99
CA TYR A 297 0.55 16.25 -19.41
C TYR A 297 0.96 15.40 -18.22
N GLY A 298 0.23 15.55 -17.10
CA GLY A 298 0.33 14.66 -15.94
C GLY A 298 -0.56 13.44 -16.09
N VAL A 299 -0.50 12.56 -15.09
CA VAL A 299 -1.39 11.41 -14.94
C VAL A 299 -2.54 11.81 -14.02
N MET A 300 -3.76 11.92 -14.57
CA MET A 300 -4.98 12.09 -13.80
C MET A 300 -5.45 10.70 -13.33
N VAL A 301 -5.20 10.38 -12.08
CA VAL A 301 -5.75 9.18 -11.45
C VAL A 301 -7.17 9.47 -11.01
N THR A 302 -8.09 8.63 -11.48
CA THR A 302 -9.50 8.59 -11.07
C THR A 302 -9.83 7.16 -10.67
N SER A 303 -10.99 6.93 -10.05
CA SER A 303 -11.42 5.58 -9.68
C SER A 303 -11.29 4.60 -10.85
N GLY A 304 -10.58 3.51 -10.63
CA GLY A 304 -10.30 2.47 -11.62
C GLY A 304 -9.03 2.69 -12.46
N VAL A 305 -8.29 3.77 -12.23
CA VAL A 305 -6.99 4.03 -12.88
C VAL A 305 -5.86 3.64 -11.94
N GLY A 306 -4.94 2.81 -12.41
CA GLY A 306 -3.77 2.39 -11.64
C GLY A 306 -2.69 1.76 -12.51
N TYR A 307 -1.45 1.87 -12.06
CA TYR A 307 -0.25 1.35 -12.73
C TYR A 307 0.58 0.55 -11.75
N ARG A 308 1.20 -0.56 -12.22
CA ARG A 308 1.97 -1.42 -11.32
C ARG A 308 2.92 -2.35 -12.04
N VAL A 309 4.06 -2.63 -11.40
CA VAL A 309 5.00 -3.67 -11.78
C VAL A 309 5.45 -4.47 -10.55
N ASP A 310 5.37 -5.82 -10.62
CA ASP A 310 5.73 -6.69 -9.48
C ASP A 310 7.12 -7.31 -9.61
N LYS A 311 7.64 -7.43 -10.81
CA LYS A 311 8.96 -7.99 -11.08
C LYS A 311 9.95 -6.87 -11.31
N THR A 312 10.48 -6.34 -10.23
CA THR A 312 11.38 -5.19 -10.23
C THR A 312 12.84 -5.58 -10.03
N LYS A 313 13.72 -4.60 -10.23
CA LYS A 313 15.16 -4.67 -9.91
C LYS A 313 15.53 -3.53 -9.00
N GLY A 314 16.29 -3.84 -7.95
CA GLY A 314 16.85 -2.83 -7.06
C GLY A 314 15.86 -2.14 -6.11
N VAL A 315 14.56 -2.42 -6.22
CA VAL A 315 13.55 -1.94 -5.28
C VAL A 315 13.67 -2.70 -3.97
N ALA A 316 13.55 -2.02 -2.85
CA ALA A 316 13.76 -2.57 -1.51
C ALA A 316 12.83 -3.75 -1.20
N VAL A 317 13.37 -4.80 -0.57
CA VAL A 317 12.63 -5.96 -0.09
C VAL A 317 12.89 -6.20 1.39
N GLY A 318 11.93 -6.78 2.08
CA GLY A 318 12.04 -7.02 3.53
C GLY A 318 12.27 -5.72 4.31
N ALA A 319 13.30 -5.70 5.11
CA ALA A 319 13.70 -4.56 5.94
C ALA A 319 14.78 -3.67 5.31
N GLU A 320 15.03 -3.77 4.01
CA GLU A 320 15.97 -2.87 3.33
C GLU A 320 15.47 -1.41 3.41
N PRO A 321 16.36 -0.44 3.63
CA PRO A 321 15.99 0.96 3.66
C PRO A 321 15.64 1.48 2.27
N GLU A 322 14.69 2.42 2.20
CA GLU A 322 14.33 3.12 0.96
C GLU A 322 13.87 4.55 1.22
N GLY A 323 13.84 5.34 0.19
CA GLY A 323 13.21 6.65 0.16
C GLY A 323 12.45 6.85 -1.12
N MET A 324 11.45 7.74 -1.11
CA MET A 324 10.66 8.07 -2.27
C MET A 324 10.09 9.47 -2.19
N TYR A 325 9.79 10.04 -3.36
CA TYR A 325 9.00 11.25 -3.47
C TYR A 325 8.08 11.17 -4.68
N MET A 326 7.02 11.94 -4.65
CA MET A 326 6.23 12.29 -5.84
C MET A 326 5.86 13.77 -5.84
N VAL A 327 5.69 14.34 -7.05
CA VAL A 327 5.05 15.64 -7.23
C VAL A 327 3.60 15.41 -7.65
N THR A 328 2.71 16.00 -6.87
CA THR A 328 1.25 15.90 -7.00
C THR A 328 0.63 17.29 -6.87
N SER A 329 -0.70 17.37 -6.79
CA SER A 329 -1.43 18.61 -6.48
C SER A 329 -2.42 18.42 -5.34
N SER A 330 -2.92 19.53 -4.79
CA SER A 330 -4.01 19.49 -3.81
C SER A 330 -5.41 19.67 -4.45
N ASP A 331 -5.49 19.91 -5.75
CA ASP A 331 -6.75 20.26 -6.42
C ASP A 331 -7.69 19.07 -6.60
N LYS A 332 -7.13 17.87 -6.82
CA LYS A 332 -7.88 16.64 -7.04
C LYS A 332 -7.45 15.58 -6.04
N THR A 333 -8.27 15.39 -5.04
CA THR A 333 -8.05 14.40 -3.98
C THR A 333 -9.36 13.75 -3.59
N SER A 334 -9.29 12.62 -2.90
CA SER A 334 -10.46 11.93 -2.37
C SER A 334 -10.19 11.35 -0.98
N PRO A 335 -11.25 11.03 -0.21
CA PRO A 335 -11.10 10.32 1.06
C PRO A 335 -11.01 8.79 0.89
N TRP A 336 -10.81 8.32 -0.34
CA TRP A 336 -10.82 6.89 -0.67
C TRP A 336 -9.41 6.36 -0.94
N CYS A 337 -9.20 5.11 -0.67
CA CYS A 337 -7.98 4.39 -1.00
C CYS A 337 -8.03 3.86 -2.44
N CYS A 338 -6.94 3.93 -3.20
CA CYS A 338 -5.71 4.60 -2.81
C CYS A 338 -5.20 5.44 -3.97
N PHE A 339 -4.69 6.60 -3.68
CA PHE A 339 -3.79 7.30 -4.57
C PHE A 339 -2.39 7.22 -3.95
N ASP A 340 -1.75 6.08 -4.18
CA ASP A 340 -0.45 5.73 -3.64
C ASP A 340 0.65 5.78 -4.70
N PHE A 341 1.87 6.03 -4.24
CA PHE A 341 3.09 5.85 -5.00
C PHE A 341 4.16 5.23 -4.10
N GLY A 342 4.66 4.05 -4.46
CA GLY A 342 5.71 3.40 -3.68
C GLY A 342 5.78 1.89 -3.83
N ASN A 343 6.32 1.25 -2.78
CA ASN A 343 6.57 -0.18 -2.67
C ASN A 343 5.34 -0.93 -2.15
N ALA A 344 5.07 -2.09 -2.70
CA ALA A 344 3.95 -2.91 -2.29
C ALA A 344 4.26 -4.42 -2.38
N GLN A 345 3.31 -5.22 -1.94
CA GLN A 345 3.33 -6.68 -2.08
C GLN A 345 3.17 -7.12 -3.53
N THR A 346 3.76 -8.27 -3.87
CA THR A 346 3.71 -8.84 -5.23
C THR A 346 2.47 -9.71 -5.48
N THR A 347 1.67 -9.96 -4.46
CA THR A 347 0.50 -10.86 -4.50
C THR A 347 -0.79 -10.19 -4.92
N HIS A 348 -0.84 -8.84 -4.91
CA HIS A 348 -2.05 -8.03 -5.10
C HIS A 348 -3.18 -8.35 -4.11
N THR A 349 -2.83 -8.82 -2.92
CA THR A 349 -3.76 -9.13 -1.83
C THR A 349 -3.29 -8.46 -0.55
N ALA A 350 -4.21 -8.16 0.36
CA ALA A 350 -3.86 -7.57 1.63
C ALA A 350 -3.28 -8.64 2.57
N ASP A 351 -1.96 -8.89 2.48
CA ASP A 351 -1.31 -10.04 3.11
C ASP A 351 -0.85 -9.80 4.55
N GLY A 352 -0.87 -8.57 5.02
CA GLY A 352 -0.53 -8.23 6.41
C GLY A 352 0.20 -6.91 6.58
N PRO A 353 0.43 -6.48 7.82
CA PRO A 353 1.07 -5.21 8.09
C PRO A 353 2.56 -5.23 7.69
N ALA A 354 3.08 -4.05 7.37
CA ALA A 354 4.49 -3.79 7.04
C ALA A 354 4.98 -4.38 5.70
N ILE A 355 4.09 -4.87 4.84
CA ILE A 355 4.47 -5.39 3.52
C ILE A 355 4.43 -4.32 2.43
N MET A 356 3.82 -3.19 2.71
CA MET A 356 3.74 -2.01 1.86
C MET A 356 4.54 -0.86 2.46
N ASP A 357 5.10 0.00 1.65
CA ASP A 357 5.76 1.24 2.04
C ASP A 357 5.55 2.25 0.90
N ALA A 358 4.45 2.99 0.97
CA ALA A 358 4.07 3.91 -0.09
C ALA A 358 3.59 5.24 0.46
N ILE A 359 3.78 6.30 -0.31
CA ILE A 359 3.16 7.59 -0.04
C ILE A 359 1.68 7.47 -0.41
N TYR A 360 0.79 7.63 0.55
CA TYR A 360 -0.60 7.96 0.29
C TYR A 360 -0.77 9.49 0.28
N TRP A 361 -1.48 10.00 -0.73
CA TRP A 361 -1.87 11.39 -0.82
C TRP A 361 -3.37 11.52 -1.00
N GLY A 362 -4.06 12.17 -0.06
CA GLY A 362 -5.51 12.31 -0.11
C GLY A 362 -6.09 12.83 1.20
N THR A 363 -7.40 12.77 1.30
CA THR A 363 -8.16 13.25 2.46
C THR A 363 -8.73 12.12 3.33
N ALA A 364 -8.20 10.89 3.22
CA ALA A 364 -8.56 9.81 4.11
C ALA A 364 -8.05 10.06 5.53
N CYS A 365 -8.94 10.00 6.49
CA CYS A 365 -8.65 10.16 7.91
C CYS A 365 -9.10 8.90 8.65
N TRP A 366 -8.32 7.83 8.52
CA TRP A 366 -8.73 6.50 9.00
C TRP A 366 -8.65 6.35 10.51
N PHE A 367 -7.74 7.09 11.16
CA PHE A 367 -7.56 7.01 12.60
C PHE A 367 -8.30 8.10 13.39
N LYS A 368 -9.19 8.85 12.75
CA LYS A 368 -9.94 9.99 13.32
C LYS A 368 -9.05 11.13 13.85
N ASP A 369 -9.69 12.26 14.14
CA ASP A 369 -9.05 13.44 14.75
C ASP A 369 -7.87 13.99 13.94
N CYS A 370 -7.88 13.85 12.61
CA CYS A 370 -6.91 14.53 11.75
C CYS A 370 -6.96 16.03 11.97
N VAL A 371 -5.82 16.68 11.89
CA VAL A 371 -5.74 18.13 12.01
C VAL A 371 -5.98 18.75 10.62
N GLY A 372 -6.92 19.66 10.52
CA GLY A 372 -7.33 20.27 9.24
C GLY A 372 -8.19 19.33 8.38
N GLU A 373 -8.35 19.67 7.12
CA GLU A 373 -9.22 18.98 6.17
C GLU A 373 -8.45 18.15 5.11
N GLY A 374 -7.10 18.15 5.21
CA GLY A 374 -6.25 17.53 4.21
C GLY A 374 -6.15 18.36 2.92
N PRO A 375 -5.60 17.77 1.83
CA PRO A 375 -4.96 16.46 1.83
C PRO A 375 -3.70 16.39 2.69
N TRP A 376 -3.30 15.18 3.04
CA TRP A 376 -2.12 14.91 3.87
C TRP A 376 -1.16 13.97 3.17
N VAL A 377 0.13 14.14 3.43
CA VAL A 377 1.10 13.08 3.18
C VAL A 377 0.99 12.06 4.33
N GLN A 378 0.83 10.78 3.98
CA GLN A 378 0.73 9.66 4.91
C GLN A 378 1.58 8.50 4.40
N ALA A 379 2.02 7.62 5.30
CA ALA A 379 2.62 6.35 4.92
C ALA A 379 1.55 5.27 4.88
N ASP A 380 1.28 4.71 3.71
CA ASP A 380 0.56 3.46 3.60
C ASP A 380 1.54 2.30 3.78
N LEU A 381 1.39 1.62 4.91
CA LEU A 381 2.27 0.52 5.31
C LEU A 381 1.54 -0.83 5.26
N GLU A 382 0.44 -0.92 4.53
CA GLU A 382 -0.57 -1.98 4.54
C GLU A 382 -1.27 -2.09 5.92
N PHE A 383 -2.59 -2.20 5.93
CA PHE A 383 -3.45 -2.16 7.11
C PHE A 383 -3.38 -0.86 7.93
N GLY A 384 -3.01 0.22 7.30
CA GLY A 384 -3.09 1.53 7.92
C GLY A 384 -2.32 2.60 7.17
N MET A 385 -2.89 3.80 7.15
CA MET A 385 -2.29 5.03 6.65
C MET A 385 -1.86 5.87 7.84
N PHE A 386 -0.56 6.08 7.98
CA PHE A 386 0.03 6.62 9.19
C PHE A 386 0.54 8.05 8.98
N HIS A 387 0.16 8.95 9.90
CA HIS A 387 0.77 10.26 10.07
C HIS A 387 1.95 10.22 11.06
N ASN A 388 1.97 9.22 11.96
CA ASN A 388 2.98 8.99 12.99
C ASN A 388 2.91 7.53 13.51
N ALA A 389 3.75 7.17 14.51
CA ALA A 389 3.87 5.80 15.01
C ALA A 389 2.65 5.26 15.76
N ASP A 390 1.83 6.09 16.34
CA ASP A 390 0.69 5.66 17.16
C ASP A 390 -0.63 5.58 16.38
N GLY A 391 -0.58 5.88 15.08
CA GLY A 391 -1.76 5.92 14.22
C GLY A 391 -2.69 7.09 14.53
N SER A 392 -2.32 7.95 15.49
CA SER A 392 -3.04 9.18 15.79
C SER A 392 -2.76 10.20 14.69
N ASN A 393 -3.81 10.75 14.12
CA ASN A 393 -3.72 11.81 13.14
C ASN A 393 -3.67 13.21 13.77
N LYS A 394 -3.61 13.29 15.10
CA LYS A 394 -3.45 14.52 15.85
C LYS A 394 -2.02 15.07 15.78
N ASP A 395 -1.47 15.18 14.59
CA ASP A 395 -0.19 15.84 14.42
C ASP A 395 -0.43 17.29 13.95
N PRO A 396 -0.24 18.31 14.82
CA PRO A 396 -0.42 19.70 14.43
C PRO A 396 0.58 20.15 13.36
N LYS A 397 1.62 19.38 13.10
CA LYS A 397 2.59 19.64 12.03
C LYS A 397 2.15 19.11 10.68
N ASN A 398 1.07 18.32 10.63
CA ASN A 398 0.45 17.84 9.40
C ASN A 398 -1.02 18.29 9.30
N PRO A 399 -1.27 19.61 9.16
CA PRO A 399 -2.63 20.17 9.17
C PRO A 399 -3.36 20.04 7.84
N GLY A 400 -2.78 19.34 6.87
CA GLY A 400 -3.19 19.36 5.46
C GLY A 400 -2.37 20.34 4.64
N VAL A 401 -2.21 20.06 3.36
CA VAL A 401 -1.33 20.80 2.45
C VAL A 401 -2.13 21.25 1.23
N THR A 402 -2.26 22.54 1.03
CA THR A 402 -3.12 23.15 0.01
C THR A 402 -2.33 23.90 -1.08
N TYR A 403 -1.05 23.57 -1.27
CA TYR A 403 -0.27 24.15 -2.36
C TYR A 403 -0.81 23.65 -3.71
N PRO A 404 -0.85 24.47 -4.75
CA PRO A 404 -1.28 24.03 -6.08
C PRO A 404 -0.49 22.83 -6.61
N PHE A 405 0.82 22.79 -6.33
CA PHE A 405 1.71 21.67 -6.58
C PHE A 405 2.49 21.33 -5.32
N VAL A 406 2.51 20.05 -4.98
CA VAL A 406 3.06 19.53 -3.73
C VAL A 406 4.11 18.48 -4.05
N SER A 407 5.27 18.55 -3.42
CA SER A 407 6.16 17.41 -3.31
C SER A 407 5.83 16.65 -2.02
N ALA A 408 5.47 15.38 -2.13
CA ALA A 408 5.19 14.47 -1.01
C ALA A 408 6.32 13.45 -0.89
N TRP A 409 6.74 13.12 0.33
CA TRP A 409 7.93 12.36 0.60
C TRP A 409 7.73 11.33 1.70
N LEU A 410 8.33 10.16 1.52
CA LEU A 410 8.44 9.11 2.52
C LEU A 410 9.84 8.51 2.45
N LYS A 411 10.45 8.26 3.59
CA LYS A 411 11.62 7.39 3.71
C LYS A 411 11.50 6.50 4.93
N ASN A 412 12.01 5.29 4.82
CA ASN A 412 11.89 4.24 5.81
C ASN A 412 13.21 3.49 5.92
N ASP A 413 13.75 3.34 7.14
CA ASP A 413 14.98 2.59 7.36
C ASP A 413 14.74 1.06 7.41
N GLY A 414 13.47 0.66 7.33
CA GLY A 414 13.03 -0.73 7.30
C GLY A 414 12.94 -1.40 8.67
N VAL A 415 13.50 -0.80 9.72
CA VAL A 415 13.62 -1.44 11.04
C VAL A 415 13.12 -0.57 12.18
N THR A 416 13.48 0.70 12.22
CA THR A 416 13.25 1.56 13.39
C THR A 416 12.43 2.78 13.11
N ASN A 417 12.63 3.47 11.99
CA ASN A 417 12.08 4.80 11.74
C ASN A 417 11.51 4.97 10.34
N PHE A 418 10.47 5.77 10.25
CA PHE A 418 10.04 6.37 8.99
C PHE A 418 9.92 7.89 9.14
N THR A 419 10.01 8.58 8.01
CA THR A 419 9.92 10.04 7.95
C THR A 419 8.99 10.44 6.82
N LEU A 420 8.03 11.30 7.14
CA LEU A 420 7.16 11.98 6.18
C LEU A 420 7.61 13.41 6.00
N LYS A 421 7.60 13.90 4.74
CA LYS A 421 7.86 15.30 4.42
C LYS A 421 6.91 15.77 3.34
N TYR A 422 6.70 17.08 3.28
CA TYR A 422 6.06 17.74 2.15
C TYR A 422 6.71 19.09 1.86
N GLY A 423 6.54 19.56 0.64
CA GLY A 423 6.99 20.88 0.22
C GLY A 423 6.06 21.50 -0.82
N ASN A 424 6.12 22.81 -0.96
CA ASN A 424 5.58 23.46 -2.15
C ASN A 424 6.53 23.13 -3.32
N ALA A 425 5.99 22.56 -4.41
CA ALA A 425 6.82 22.18 -5.55
C ALA A 425 7.34 23.38 -6.36
N ASN A 426 6.94 24.60 -6.01
CA ASN A 426 7.37 25.84 -6.68
C ASN A 426 8.27 26.71 -5.83
N GLU A 427 8.34 26.50 -4.51
CA GLU A 427 9.15 27.35 -3.64
C GLU A 427 9.38 26.72 -2.26
N GLY A 428 10.45 27.15 -1.62
CA GLY A 428 10.71 26.88 -0.20
C GLY A 428 11.25 25.48 0.10
N PRO A 429 11.62 25.27 1.36
CA PRO A 429 12.17 24.02 1.85
C PRO A 429 11.09 22.99 2.15
N LEU A 430 11.54 21.76 2.46
CA LEU A 430 10.69 20.69 2.96
C LEU A 430 10.25 20.96 4.40
N THR A 431 8.99 20.66 4.69
CA THR A 431 8.45 20.56 6.05
C THR A 431 8.45 19.08 6.45
N VAL A 432 8.82 18.81 7.72
CA VAL A 432 8.88 17.46 8.30
C VAL A 432 7.74 17.33 9.30
N PRO A 433 6.55 16.83 8.91
CA PRO A 433 5.47 16.59 9.86
C PRO A 433 5.81 15.46 10.84
N TYR A 434 6.49 14.42 10.35
CA TYR A 434 6.86 13.29 11.20
C TYR A 434 8.26 12.76 10.85
N SER A 435 9.03 12.43 11.88
CA SER A 435 10.25 11.62 11.82
C SER A 435 10.39 10.88 13.14
N GLY A 436 10.30 9.57 13.12
CA GLY A 436 10.29 8.77 14.35
C GLY A 436 10.02 7.29 14.13
N PRO A 437 9.74 6.55 15.21
CA PRO A 437 9.57 5.10 15.17
C PRO A 437 8.50 4.63 14.18
N LEU A 438 8.72 3.42 13.63
CA LEU A 438 7.67 2.69 12.92
C LEU A 438 6.49 2.38 13.86
N PRO A 439 5.26 2.28 13.36
CA PRO A 439 4.11 1.89 14.15
C PRO A 439 4.30 0.51 14.80
N LYS A 440 3.65 0.31 15.95
CA LYS A 440 3.72 -0.99 16.64
C LYS A 440 3.21 -2.13 15.74
N GLY A 441 4.03 -3.15 15.54
CA GLY A 441 3.73 -4.30 14.69
C GLY A 441 4.23 -4.15 13.23
N TYR A 442 4.85 -3.01 12.89
CA TYR A 442 5.40 -2.72 11.56
C TYR A 442 6.93 -2.80 11.52
N SER A 443 7.57 -3.21 12.59
CA SER A 443 9.02 -3.40 12.67
C SER A 443 9.35 -4.89 12.92
N PRO A 444 10.27 -5.51 12.13
CA PRO A 444 10.83 -4.95 10.88
C PRO A 444 9.81 -4.94 9.75
N MET A 445 10.04 -4.09 8.75
CA MET A 445 9.27 -4.07 7.51
C MET A 445 9.45 -5.40 6.75
N LYS A 446 8.48 -5.70 5.86
CA LYS A 446 8.42 -6.97 5.08
C LYS A 446 8.11 -6.68 3.62
N LYS A 447 8.65 -5.59 3.10
CA LYS A 447 8.42 -5.12 1.73
C LYS A 447 8.68 -6.19 0.69
N GLN A 448 7.97 -6.18 -0.44
CA GLN A 448 8.11 -7.23 -1.44
C GLN A 448 8.63 -6.71 -2.79
N GLY A 449 8.80 -5.40 -2.92
CA GLY A 449 9.50 -4.79 -4.05
C GLY A 449 8.66 -4.54 -5.29
N SER A 450 7.33 -4.64 -5.25
CA SER A 450 6.50 -4.09 -6.34
C SER A 450 6.56 -2.57 -6.33
N VAL A 451 6.34 -1.95 -7.47
CA VAL A 451 6.11 -0.51 -7.58
C VAL A 451 4.72 -0.25 -8.11
N LEU A 452 4.00 0.67 -7.47
CA LEU A 452 2.66 1.07 -7.88
C LEU A 452 2.49 2.59 -7.93
N LEU A 453 1.49 3.01 -8.70
CA LEU A 453 1.02 4.39 -8.79
C LEU A 453 -0.51 4.40 -8.98
N GLY A 454 -1.22 5.13 -8.13
CA GLY A 454 -2.65 5.39 -8.26
C GLY A 454 -3.55 4.23 -7.83
N THR A 455 -3.00 3.23 -7.20
CA THR A 455 -3.72 2.08 -6.66
C THR A 455 -3.04 1.62 -5.37
N GLY A 456 -3.74 0.92 -4.50
CA GLY A 456 -3.18 0.33 -3.29
C GLY A 456 -2.51 -1.03 -3.53
N GLY A 457 -1.89 -1.57 -2.50
CA GLY A 457 -1.18 -2.86 -2.57
C GLY A 457 -2.07 -4.02 -2.99
N ASP A 458 -3.31 -4.04 -2.57
CA ASP A 458 -4.34 -5.02 -2.91
C ASP A 458 -5.15 -4.66 -4.17
N ASN A 459 -4.69 -3.66 -4.92
CA ASN A 459 -5.36 -3.03 -6.06
C ASN A 459 -6.62 -2.24 -5.69
N SER A 460 -6.72 -1.69 -4.48
CA SER A 460 -7.76 -0.71 -4.15
C SER A 460 -7.56 0.56 -5.00
N GLN A 461 -8.54 0.87 -5.87
CA GLN A 461 -8.40 1.86 -6.95
C GLN A 461 -9.50 2.93 -6.92
N LEU A 462 -9.98 3.30 -5.72
CA LEU A 462 -10.97 4.37 -5.57
C LEU A 462 -10.34 5.73 -5.30
N GLY A 463 -9.00 5.78 -5.20
CA GLY A 463 -8.24 7.00 -5.00
C GLY A 463 -8.38 7.98 -6.19
N VAL A 464 -8.25 9.27 -5.90
CA VAL A 464 -8.17 10.33 -6.90
C VAL A 464 -6.96 11.18 -6.61
N GLY A 465 -6.17 11.49 -7.64
CA GLY A 465 -4.99 12.34 -7.50
C GLY A 465 -4.34 12.68 -8.83
N GLU A 466 -3.39 13.57 -8.79
CA GLU A 466 -2.63 14.03 -9.94
C GLU A 466 -1.15 13.69 -9.73
N PHE A 467 -0.52 13.06 -10.71
CA PHE A 467 0.90 12.70 -10.65
C PHE A 467 1.64 13.34 -11.82
N PHE A 468 2.80 13.94 -11.51
CA PHE A 468 3.66 14.60 -12.51
C PHE A 468 5.03 13.94 -12.61
N GLU A 469 5.67 13.65 -11.49
CA GLU A 469 6.95 12.94 -11.39
C GLU A 469 7.11 12.28 -10.01
N GLY A 470 7.96 11.27 -9.93
CA GLY A 470 8.32 10.63 -8.67
C GLY A 470 9.46 9.64 -8.85
N ALA A 471 10.19 9.39 -7.78
CA ALA A 471 11.27 8.42 -7.79
C ALA A 471 11.37 7.67 -6.47
N MET A 472 11.89 6.46 -6.53
CA MET A 472 12.26 5.61 -5.40
C MET A 472 13.76 5.37 -5.41
N THR A 473 14.37 5.29 -4.23
CA THR A 473 15.82 5.14 -4.06
C THR A 473 16.15 3.86 -3.32
N SER A 474 17.32 3.31 -3.58
CA SER A 474 17.95 2.36 -2.67
C SER A 474 18.54 3.11 -1.48
N GLY A 475 18.34 2.57 -0.27
CA GLY A 475 18.88 3.19 0.95
C GLY A 475 18.05 4.36 1.46
N TYR A 476 18.42 4.85 2.64
CA TYR A 476 17.74 5.94 3.37
C TYR A 476 18.40 7.28 3.03
N PRO A 477 17.81 8.13 2.19
CA PRO A 477 18.44 9.38 1.77
C PRO A 477 18.70 10.33 2.93
N SER A 478 19.81 11.05 2.90
CA SER A 478 20.06 12.11 3.88
C SER A 478 19.13 13.30 3.66
N ASP A 479 18.84 14.05 4.72
CA ASP A 479 18.04 15.29 4.61
C ASP A 479 18.70 16.32 3.69
N VAL A 480 20.03 16.33 3.63
CA VAL A 480 20.78 17.21 2.70
C VAL A 480 20.49 16.83 1.25
N THR A 481 20.46 15.53 0.95
CA THR A 481 20.14 15.02 -0.39
C THR A 481 18.69 15.35 -0.76
N GLU A 482 17.74 15.09 0.12
CA GLU A 482 16.31 15.38 -0.13
C GLU A 482 16.05 16.87 -0.30
N ASN A 483 16.70 17.73 0.50
CA ASN A 483 16.58 19.19 0.35
C ASN A 483 17.18 19.68 -1.00
N ALA A 484 18.25 19.04 -1.48
CA ALA A 484 18.81 19.36 -2.79
C ALA A 484 17.89 18.90 -3.94
N VAL A 485 17.22 17.76 -3.79
CA VAL A 485 16.18 17.31 -4.72
C VAL A 485 14.96 18.25 -4.69
N GLN A 486 14.51 18.69 -3.50
CA GLN A 486 13.46 19.69 -3.39
C GLN A 486 13.82 21.00 -4.09
N ALA A 487 15.05 21.47 -3.94
CA ALA A 487 15.52 22.67 -4.64
C ALA A 487 15.48 22.48 -6.17
N ASN A 488 15.78 21.30 -6.68
CA ASN A 488 15.62 20.99 -8.10
C ASN A 488 14.13 20.96 -8.52
N ILE A 489 13.24 20.35 -7.72
CA ILE A 489 11.80 20.35 -7.98
C ILE A 489 11.26 21.78 -8.06
N THR A 490 11.61 22.64 -7.09
CA THR A 490 11.15 24.04 -7.10
C THR A 490 11.67 24.84 -8.30
N SER A 491 12.85 24.49 -8.80
CA SER A 491 13.41 25.13 -10.00
C SER A 491 12.73 24.73 -11.31
N ALA A 492 11.95 23.65 -11.30
CA ALA A 492 11.21 23.17 -12.48
C ALA A 492 10.03 24.08 -12.84
N GLY A 493 9.45 24.80 -11.88
CA GLY A 493 8.41 25.80 -12.13
C GLY A 493 7.13 25.22 -12.69
N PHE A 494 6.40 24.46 -11.84
CA PHE A 494 5.08 23.88 -12.16
C PHE A 494 4.01 24.97 -12.25
N GLY A 495 3.16 24.92 -13.28
CA GLY A 495 2.06 25.84 -13.50
C GLY A 495 0.86 25.17 -14.15
N LYS A 496 -0.32 25.73 -13.93
CA LYS A 496 -1.52 25.32 -14.69
C LYS A 496 -1.41 25.86 -16.11
N SER A 497 -1.76 25.06 -17.10
CA SER A 497 -1.80 25.47 -18.51
C SER A 497 -3.20 25.93 -18.92
#